data_5ee925a85342642bed30333afed0843b
#
_entry.id   5ee925a85342642bed30333afed0843b
#
_cell.length_a   1.000
_cell.length_b   1.000
_cell.length_c   1.000
_cell.angle_alpha   90.00
_cell.angle_beta   90.00
_cell.angle_gamma   90.00
#
_symmetry.space_group_name_H-M   'P 1'
#
loop_
_entity.id
_entity.type
_entity.pdbx_description
1 polymer ?
#
loop_
_entity_poly.entity_id
_entity_poly.type
_entity_poly.pdbx_seq_one_letter_code
_entity_poly.pdbx_strand_id
1 'polypeptide(L)'
;MESDELRGIQAPLKARYREDAASAVVTLHAEGELGADVTCSVETGRALVEAGLHPASGGDGTFACSGDMLLQALVACAGVTLTSVATNRGIALAGGTVRAEGDLDFRGTMGVDREAPVGFRAIRLTFALRTDVDQDTIDQLIATTERYCVVLQTITNGPPITVAVESRDA
;
A
#
# COMPACT_ATOMS: atom_id res chain seq x y z
N MET A 1 -5.00 -22.00 -0.75
CA MET A 1 -5.57 -22.02 0.63
C MET A 1 -7.06 -22.09 0.50
N GLU A 2 -7.65 -23.09 1.10
CA GLU A 2 -9.11 -23.28 1.12
C GLU A 2 -9.76 -22.35 2.17
N SER A 3 -11.06 -22.08 1.98
CA SER A 3 -11.83 -21.18 2.84
C SER A 3 -11.82 -21.61 4.32
N ASP A 4 -11.98 -22.91 4.57
CA ASP A 4 -12.03 -23.45 5.94
C ASP A 4 -10.65 -23.39 6.62
N GLU A 5 -9.57 -23.59 5.87
CA GLU A 5 -8.20 -23.42 6.36
C GLU A 5 -7.95 -21.96 6.79
N LEU A 6 -8.30 -20.99 5.93
CA LEU A 6 -8.15 -19.56 6.25
C LEU A 6 -9.00 -19.16 7.46
N ARG A 7 -10.26 -19.61 7.52
CA ARG A 7 -11.14 -19.37 8.67
C ARG A 7 -10.58 -19.99 9.96
N GLY A 8 -10.04 -21.21 9.88
CA GLY A 8 -9.41 -21.88 11.03
C GLY A 8 -8.23 -21.10 11.60
N ILE A 9 -7.38 -20.51 10.73
CA ILE A 9 -6.26 -19.68 11.16
C ILE A 9 -6.74 -18.35 11.77
N GLN A 10 -7.76 -17.72 11.17
CA GLN A 10 -8.24 -16.40 11.60
C GLN A 10 -9.17 -16.43 12.81
N ALA A 11 -9.91 -17.52 13.04
CA ALA A 11 -10.91 -17.58 14.10
C ALA A 11 -10.33 -17.33 15.51
N PRO A 12 -9.22 -17.97 15.93
CA PRO A 12 -8.62 -17.72 17.25
C PRO A 12 -8.09 -16.28 17.38
N LEU A 13 -7.56 -15.69 16.31
CA LEU A 13 -7.12 -14.30 16.30
C LEU A 13 -8.31 -13.35 16.50
N LYS A 14 -9.39 -13.56 15.75
CA LYS A 14 -10.62 -12.76 15.87
C LYS A 14 -11.27 -12.89 17.25
N ALA A 15 -11.24 -14.06 17.86
CA ALA A 15 -11.72 -14.27 19.23
C ALA A 15 -10.91 -13.43 20.22
N ARG A 16 -9.59 -13.56 20.20
CA ARG A 16 -8.68 -12.79 21.04
C ARG A 16 -8.87 -11.28 20.91
N TYR A 17 -9.01 -10.78 19.69
CA TYR A 17 -9.17 -9.35 19.41
C TYR A 17 -10.54 -8.79 19.87
N ARG A 18 -11.57 -9.64 20.02
CA ARG A 18 -12.85 -9.24 20.61
C ARG A 18 -12.76 -9.16 22.14
N GLU A 19 -11.98 -10.04 22.75
CA GLU A 19 -11.78 -10.07 24.21
C GLU A 19 -10.83 -8.97 24.68
N ASP A 20 -9.76 -8.73 23.90
CA ASP A 20 -8.75 -7.73 24.16
C ASP A 20 -8.39 -6.95 22.89
N ALA A 21 -9.02 -5.78 22.71
CA ALA A 21 -8.79 -4.92 21.57
C ALA A 21 -7.34 -4.43 21.47
N ALA A 22 -6.62 -4.29 22.59
CA ALA A 22 -5.23 -3.86 22.59
C ALA A 22 -4.30 -4.92 21.95
N SER A 23 -4.66 -6.19 22.06
CA SER A 23 -3.91 -7.29 21.44
C SER A 23 -3.95 -7.29 19.90
N ALA A 24 -4.86 -6.51 19.29
CA ALA A 24 -4.95 -6.34 17.85
C ALA A 24 -4.03 -5.22 17.32
N VAL A 25 -3.47 -4.39 18.21
CA VAL A 25 -2.62 -3.27 17.81
C VAL A 25 -1.18 -3.76 17.65
N VAL A 26 -0.67 -3.64 16.43
CA VAL A 26 0.70 -4.02 16.09
C VAL A 26 1.39 -2.82 15.46
N THR A 27 2.59 -2.47 15.94
CA THR A 27 3.42 -1.45 15.33
C THR A 27 4.27 -2.11 14.22
N LEU A 28 4.12 -1.61 13.01
CA LEU A 28 4.97 -1.99 11.88
C LEU A 28 6.10 -0.98 11.76
N HIS A 29 7.28 -1.44 11.35
CA HIS A 29 8.49 -0.63 11.27
C HIS A 29 9.03 -0.64 9.83
N ALA A 30 9.61 0.48 9.44
CA ALA A 30 10.47 0.59 8.28
C ALA A 30 11.64 1.50 8.64
N GLU A 31 12.84 1.13 8.21
CA GLU A 31 14.07 1.90 8.43
C GLU A 31 14.83 2.00 7.12
N GLY A 32 15.50 3.12 6.90
CA GLY A 32 16.31 3.34 5.72
C GLY A 32 17.57 4.13 6.05
N GLU A 33 18.68 3.76 5.43
CA GLU A 33 19.97 4.42 5.52
C GLU A 33 20.13 5.44 4.39
N LEU A 34 20.59 6.66 4.75
CA LEU A 34 20.90 7.69 3.78
C LEU A 34 22.20 7.35 3.04
N GLY A 35 22.14 7.34 1.72
CA GLY A 35 23.27 7.09 0.82
C GLY A 35 23.81 8.36 0.17
N ALA A 36 24.81 8.18 -0.70
CA ALA A 36 25.33 9.24 -1.55
C ALA A 36 24.37 9.57 -2.71
N ASP A 37 24.57 10.69 -3.37
CA ASP A 37 23.88 11.05 -4.63
C ASP A 37 22.34 11.05 -4.57
N VAL A 38 21.79 11.53 -3.43
CA VAL A 38 20.33 11.66 -3.22
C VAL A 38 19.62 10.30 -3.23
N THR A 39 20.14 9.34 -2.47
CA THR A 39 19.58 7.99 -2.30
C THR A 39 19.22 7.67 -0.86
N CYS A 40 18.40 6.64 -0.68
CA CYS A 40 18.08 6.04 0.61
C CYS A 40 17.84 4.55 0.40
N SER A 41 18.53 3.72 1.17
CA SER A 41 18.37 2.26 1.13
C SER A 41 17.35 1.82 2.17
N VAL A 42 16.30 1.10 1.76
CA VAL A 42 15.21 0.66 2.63
C VAL A 42 15.15 -0.86 2.67
N GLU A 43 15.21 -1.44 3.87
CA GLU A 43 14.98 -2.87 4.05
C GLU A 43 13.48 -3.20 3.96
N THR A 44 13.10 -4.04 3.01
CA THR A 44 11.70 -4.47 2.81
C THR A 44 11.43 -5.88 3.37
N GLY A 45 12.20 -6.31 4.37
CA GLY A 45 12.11 -7.62 5.02
C GLY A 45 12.74 -8.78 4.23
N ARG A 46 12.79 -8.74 2.91
CA ARG A 46 13.42 -9.77 2.06
C ARG A 46 14.31 -9.20 0.95
N ALA A 47 14.25 -7.90 0.72
CA ALA A 47 15.05 -7.21 -0.29
C ALA A 47 15.40 -5.81 0.19
N LEU A 48 16.63 -5.38 -0.09
CA LEU A 48 17.04 -3.99 0.05
C LEU A 48 16.59 -3.25 -1.20
N VAL A 49 15.93 -2.10 -1.03
CA VAL A 49 15.51 -1.23 -2.13
C VAL A 49 16.17 0.14 -1.95
N GLU A 50 16.97 0.54 -2.92
CA GLU A 50 17.51 1.90 -2.97
C GLU A 50 16.54 2.82 -3.69
N ALA A 51 16.13 3.88 -3.00
CA ALA A 51 15.26 4.91 -3.55
C ALA A 51 16.07 6.16 -3.94
N GLY A 52 15.69 6.78 -5.03
CA GLY A 52 16.32 8.00 -5.54
C GLY A 52 15.32 8.93 -6.22
N LEU A 53 15.82 9.99 -6.79
CA LEU A 53 15.00 10.96 -7.50
C LEU A 53 14.38 10.35 -8.76
N HIS A 54 13.11 10.68 -8.98
CA HIS A 54 12.45 10.37 -10.24
C HIS A 54 13.11 11.19 -11.39
N PRO A 55 13.19 10.67 -12.64
CA PRO A 55 13.75 11.41 -13.77
C PRO A 55 13.15 12.81 -13.98
N ALA A 56 11.85 12.97 -13.74
CA ALA A 56 11.18 14.29 -13.81
C ALA A 56 11.63 15.28 -12.73
N SER A 57 12.39 14.86 -11.72
CA SER A 57 13.02 15.72 -10.71
C SER A 57 14.54 15.67 -10.76
N GLY A 58 15.13 15.16 -11.85
CA GLY A 58 16.57 15.17 -12.10
C GLY A 58 17.30 13.86 -11.76
N GLY A 59 16.59 12.78 -11.39
CA GLY A 59 17.17 11.45 -11.25
C GLY A 59 17.51 10.82 -12.60
N ASP A 60 18.39 9.83 -12.59
CA ASP A 60 18.78 9.08 -13.80
C ASP A 60 17.89 7.86 -14.07
N GLY A 61 17.00 7.52 -13.14
CA GLY A 61 16.08 6.37 -13.24
C GLY A 61 16.69 5.05 -12.80
N THR A 62 17.90 5.04 -12.24
CA THR A 62 18.55 3.82 -11.72
C THR A 62 17.93 3.32 -10.42
N PHE A 63 17.43 4.24 -9.60
CA PHE A 63 16.85 3.94 -8.28
C PHE A 63 15.31 3.93 -8.31
N ALA A 64 14.71 3.26 -7.34
CA ALA A 64 13.26 3.23 -7.21
C ALA A 64 12.71 4.62 -6.84
N CYS A 65 11.61 5.02 -7.48
CA CYS A 65 10.90 6.22 -7.07
C CYS A 65 10.02 5.91 -5.84
N SER A 66 10.11 6.72 -4.77
CA SER A 66 9.28 6.55 -3.58
C SER A 66 7.78 6.69 -3.86
N GLY A 67 7.39 7.48 -4.87
CA GLY A 67 6.01 7.54 -5.35
C GLY A 67 5.54 6.20 -5.92
N ASP A 68 6.37 5.54 -6.74
CA ASP A 68 6.07 4.20 -7.27
C ASP A 68 6.00 3.17 -6.14
N MET A 69 6.86 3.26 -5.12
CA MET A 69 6.81 2.38 -3.95
C MET A 69 5.48 2.49 -3.19
N LEU A 70 4.91 3.69 -3.07
CA LEU A 70 3.58 3.88 -2.48
C LEU A 70 2.50 3.19 -3.32
N LEU A 71 2.53 3.34 -4.66
CA LEU A 71 1.60 2.68 -5.57
C LEU A 71 1.78 1.15 -5.55
N GLN A 72 3.01 0.65 -5.47
CA GLN A 72 3.32 -0.77 -5.31
C GLN A 72 2.76 -1.33 -4.00
N ALA A 73 2.91 -0.60 -2.89
CA ALA A 73 2.32 -0.97 -1.61
C ALA A 73 0.79 -1.04 -1.69
N LEU A 74 0.15 -0.08 -2.38
CA LEU A 74 -1.29 -0.07 -2.60
C LEU A 74 -1.74 -1.29 -3.40
N VAL A 75 -1.07 -1.61 -4.52
CA VAL A 75 -1.38 -2.80 -5.35
C VAL A 75 -1.23 -4.08 -4.56
N ALA A 76 -0.12 -4.23 -3.82
CA ALA A 76 0.14 -5.42 -3.02
C ALA A 76 -0.93 -5.61 -1.93
N CYS A 77 -1.27 -4.56 -1.19
CA CYS A 77 -2.29 -4.62 -0.14
C CYS A 77 -3.68 -4.90 -0.72
N ALA A 78 -4.07 -4.20 -1.80
CA ALA A 78 -5.36 -4.40 -2.44
C ALA A 78 -5.52 -5.82 -2.99
N GLY A 79 -4.47 -6.37 -3.64
CA GLY A 79 -4.48 -7.73 -4.17
C GLY A 79 -4.61 -8.79 -3.08
N VAL A 80 -3.82 -8.68 -2.00
CA VAL A 80 -3.92 -9.61 -0.86
C VAL A 80 -5.27 -9.50 -0.17
N THR A 81 -5.81 -8.30 0.02
CA THR A 81 -7.11 -8.09 0.62
C THR A 81 -8.22 -8.67 -0.25
N LEU A 82 -8.19 -8.43 -1.56
CA LEU A 82 -9.16 -8.98 -2.51
C LEU A 82 -9.20 -10.51 -2.44
N THR A 83 -8.04 -11.16 -2.54
CA THR A 83 -7.96 -12.63 -2.51
C THR A 83 -8.39 -13.20 -1.16
N SER A 84 -8.06 -12.54 -0.05
CA SER A 84 -8.50 -12.93 1.29
C SER A 84 -10.03 -12.83 1.43
N VAL A 85 -10.65 -11.74 0.96
CA VAL A 85 -12.11 -11.56 1.00
C VAL A 85 -12.80 -12.58 0.09
N ALA A 86 -12.31 -12.79 -1.14
CA ALA A 86 -12.84 -13.78 -2.06
C ALA A 86 -12.78 -15.19 -1.46
N THR A 87 -11.64 -15.59 -0.90
CA THR A 87 -11.47 -16.89 -0.23
C THR A 87 -12.44 -17.06 0.93
N ASN A 88 -12.57 -16.06 1.81
CA ASN A 88 -13.50 -16.12 2.95
C ASN A 88 -14.97 -16.24 2.53
N ARG A 89 -15.34 -15.68 1.39
CA ARG A 89 -16.69 -15.74 0.83
C ARG A 89 -16.93 -16.95 -0.08
N GLY A 90 -15.90 -17.75 -0.36
CA GLY A 90 -15.98 -18.87 -1.30
C GLY A 90 -16.16 -18.43 -2.76
N ILE A 91 -15.72 -17.21 -3.11
CA ILE A 91 -15.75 -16.68 -4.48
C ILE A 91 -14.51 -17.19 -5.23
N ALA A 92 -14.75 -17.93 -6.32
CA ALA A 92 -13.68 -18.43 -7.18
C ALA A 92 -13.16 -17.30 -8.10
N LEU A 93 -11.87 -17.02 -7.99
CA LEU A 93 -11.16 -16.14 -8.90
C LEU A 93 -10.19 -16.99 -9.75
N ALA A 94 -10.42 -17.04 -11.06
CA ALA A 94 -9.51 -17.71 -11.99
C ALA A 94 -8.21 -16.91 -12.25
N GLY A 95 -8.08 -15.74 -11.62
CA GLY A 95 -6.94 -14.83 -11.70
C GLY A 95 -7.35 -13.40 -12.00
N GLY A 96 -6.37 -12.56 -12.25
CA GLY A 96 -6.61 -11.15 -12.57
C GLY A 96 -5.36 -10.31 -12.34
N THR A 97 -5.50 -9.00 -12.52
CA THR A 97 -4.48 -8.00 -12.24
C THR A 97 -5.06 -6.88 -11.39
N VAL A 98 -4.23 -6.33 -10.52
CA VAL A 98 -4.49 -5.08 -9.81
C VAL A 98 -3.47 -4.07 -10.28
N ARG A 99 -3.90 -2.88 -10.65
CA ARG A 99 -3.05 -1.79 -11.13
C ARG A 99 -3.38 -0.51 -10.41
N ALA A 100 -2.35 0.22 -9.99
CA ALA A 100 -2.46 1.58 -9.49
C ALA A 100 -1.71 2.54 -10.40
N GLU A 101 -2.31 3.68 -10.69
CA GLU A 101 -1.72 4.79 -11.42
C GLU A 101 -1.89 6.06 -10.59
N GLY A 102 -0.87 6.92 -10.57
CA GLY A 102 -0.91 8.16 -9.82
C GLY A 102 -0.34 9.32 -10.61
N ASP A 103 -1.00 10.48 -10.56
CA ASP A 103 -0.58 11.69 -11.25
C ASP A 103 0.13 12.63 -10.26
N LEU A 104 1.40 12.95 -10.53
CA LEU A 104 2.20 13.93 -9.79
C LEU A 104 2.43 15.19 -10.63
N ASP A 105 2.37 16.35 -9.97
CA ASP A 105 2.79 17.61 -10.56
C ASP A 105 4.16 18.02 -10.01
N PHE A 106 5.21 17.77 -10.78
CA PHE A 106 6.57 18.03 -10.34
C PHE A 106 6.89 19.53 -10.13
N ARG A 107 6.04 20.45 -10.56
CA ARG A 107 6.17 21.88 -10.21
C ARG A 107 6.04 22.09 -8.70
N GLY A 108 5.11 21.38 -8.05
CA GLY A 108 4.94 21.41 -6.61
C GLY A 108 6.13 20.81 -5.87
N THR A 109 6.52 19.58 -6.24
CA THR A 109 7.65 18.87 -5.64
C THR A 109 8.98 19.62 -5.75
N MET A 110 9.22 20.29 -6.88
CA MET A 110 10.44 21.07 -7.11
C MET A 110 10.35 22.53 -6.65
N GLY A 111 9.22 22.95 -6.06
CA GLY A 111 9.04 24.32 -5.57
C GLY A 111 8.97 25.39 -6.66
N VAL A 112 8.64 25.01 -7.89
CA VAL A 112 8.49 25.93 -9.03
C VAL A 112 7.18 26.71 -8.95
N ASP A 113 6.14 26.07 -8.43
CA ASP A 113 4.81 26.65 -8.25
C ASP A 113 4.26 26.24 -6.88
N ARG A 114 4.03 27.23 -6.01
CA ARG A 114 3.55 26.98 -4.63
C ARG A 114 2.08 26.56 -4.56
N GLU A 115 1.30 26.85 -5.60
CA GLU A 115 -0.10 26.44 -5.69
C GLU A 115 -0.24 25.02 -6.24
N ALA A 116 0.80 24.46 -6.85
CA ALA A 116 0.81 23.08 -7.31
C ALA A 116 0.96 22.12 -6.11
N PRO A 117 0.13 21.06 -6.01
CA PRO A 117 0.24 20.10 -4.92
C PRO A 117 1.55 19.31 -5.01
N VAL A 118 2.17 19.04 -3.84
CA VAL A 118 3.41 18.25 -3.75
C VAL A 118 3.15 16.75 -3.85
N GLY A 119 2.02 16.27 -3.31
CA GLY A 119 1.62 14.87 -3.36
C GLY A 119 0.91 14.49 -4.66
N PHE A 120 0.43 13.26 -4.72
CA PHE A 120 -0.40 12.79 -5.83
C PHE A 120 -1.66 13.66 -5.98
N ARG A 121 -1.94 14.10 -7.19
CA ARG A 121 -3.18 14.82 -7.55
C ARG A 121 -4.37 13.88 -7.70
N ALA A 122 -4.10 12.68 -8.17
CA ALA A 122 -5.08 11.61 -8.32
C ALA A 122 -4.37 10.26 -8.26
N ILE A 123 -5.04 9.27 -7.68
CA ILE A 123 -4.66 7.87 -7.74
C ILE A 123 -5.85 7.07 -8.27
N ARG A 124 -5.60 6.18 -9.21
CA ARG A 124 -6.59 5.27 -9.81
C ARG A 124 -6.17 3.84 -9.51
N LEU A 125 -7.05 3.09 -8.85
CA LEU A 125 -6.87 1.67 -8.56
C LEU A 125 -7.84 0.88 -9.44
N THR A 126 -7.33 -0.05 -10.22
CA THR A 126 -8.09 -0.85 -11.17
C THR A 126 -7.93 -2.33 -10.88
N PHE A 127 -9.03 -3.05 -10.80
CA PHE A 127 -9.09 -4.51 -10.70
C PHE A 127 -9.60 -5.08 -12.01
N ALA A 128 -8.80 -5.91 -12.69
CA ALA A 128 -9.22 -6.68 -13.84
C ALA A 128 -9.26 -8.16 -13.43
N LEU A 129 -10.47 -8.67 -13.20
CA LEU A 129 -10.69 -10.00 -12.63
C LEU A 129 -11.15 -10.99 -13.70
N ARG A 130 -10.71 -12.25 -13.57
CA ARG A 130 -11.25 -13.37 -14.31
C ARG A 130 -12.06 -14.24 -13.34
N THR A 131 -13.38 -14.21 -13.50
CA THR A 131 -14.33 -14.92 -12.63
C THR A 131 -15.65 -15.10 -13.38
N ASP A 132 -16.40 -16.12 -12.97
CA ASP A 132 -17.73 -16.43 -13.55
C ASP A 132 -18.88 -15.91 -12.66
N VAL A 133 -18.58 -15.19 -11.57
CA VAL A 133 -19.64 -14.63 -10.70
C VAL A 133 -20.27 -13.38 -11.35
N ASP A 134 -21.48 -13.09 -10.94
CA ASP A 134 -22.23 -11.92 -11.43
C ASP A 134 -21.63 -10.59 -10.97
N GLN A 135 -22.04 -9.49 -11.63
CA GLN A 135 -21.53 -8.16 -11.36
C GLN A 135 -21.83 -7.69 -9.93
N ASP A 136 -22.99 -8.01 -9.37
CA ASP A 136 -23.36 -7.62 -7.99
C ASP A 136 -22.41 -8.24 -6.98
N THR A 137 -22.00 -9.49 -7.20
CA THR A 137 -21.01 -10.19 -6.37
C THR A 137 -19.63 -9.55 -6.51
N ILE A 138 -19.23 -9.16 -7.72
CA ILE A 138 -17.97 -8.42 -7.95
C ILE A 138 -18.00 -7.07 -7.21
N ASP A 139 -19.06 -6.30 -7.35
CA ASP A 139 -19.18 -4.97 -6.73
C ASP A 139 -19.11 -5.07 -5.19
N GLN A 140 -19.75 -6.06 -4.60
CA GLN A 140 -19.66 -6.32 -3.16
C GLN A 140 -18.27 -6.77 -2.73
N LEU A 141 -17.58 -7.58 -3.56
CA LEU A 141 -16.21 -8.00 -3.33
C LEU A 141 -15.27 -6.78 -3.33
N ILE A 142 -15.39 -5.92 -4.32
CA ILE A 142 -14.59 -4.69 -4.43
C ILE A 142 -14.86 -3.75 -3.26
N ALA A 143 -16.13 -3.43 -2.96
CA ALA A 143 -16.49 -2.56 -1.83
C ALA A 143 -15.95 -3.08 -0.49
N THR A 144 -15.95 -4.42 -0.31
CA THR A 144 -15.37 -5.04 0.89
C THR A 144 -13.85 -4.95 0.89
N THR A 145 -13.22 -5.13 -0.26
CA THR A 145 -11.77 -4.98 -0.44
C THR A 145 -11.32 -3.57 -0.13
N GLU A 146 -11.99 -2.56 -0.66
CA GLU A 146 -11.73 -1.15 -0.38
C GLU A 146 -11.82 -0.84 1.11
N ARG A 147 -12.85 -1.36 1.78
CA ARG A 147 -13.06 -1.15 3.23
C ARG A 147 -11.92 -1.71 4.09
N TYR A 148 -11.33 -2.83 3.71
CA TYR A 148 -10.35 -3.55 4.52
C TYR A 148 -8.90 -3.44 4.00
N CYS A 149 -8.67 -2.77 2.87
CA CYS A 149 -7.33 -2.50 2.36
C CYS A 149 -6.67 -1.42 3.21
N VAL A 150 -5.72 -1.81 4.07
CA VAL A 150 -5.03 -0.92 5.02
C VAL A 150 -4.37 0.25 4.31
N VAL A 151 -3.66 -0.02 3.21
CA VAL A 151 -2.94 1.05 2.47
C VAL A 151 -3.93 2.02 1.83
N LEU A 152 -5.02 1.53 1.19
CA LEU A 152 -6.05 2.40 0.63
C LEU A 152 -6.70 3.26 1.71
N GLN A 153 -7.09 2.65 2.84
CA GLN A 153 -7.69 3.40 3.95
C GLN A 153 -6.73 4.44 4.54
N THR A 154 -5.43 4.13 4.62
CA THR A 154 -4.41 5.07 5.08
C THR A 154 -4.24 6.25 4.11
N ILE A 155 -4.25 6.01 2.81
CA ILE A 155 -4.12 7.07 1.79
C ILE A 155 -5.37 7.98 1.78
N THR A 156 -6.57 7.40 1.90
CA THR A 156 -7.83 8.15 1.82
C THR A 156 -8.20 8.87 3.12
N ASN A 157 -7.78 8.33 4.27
CA ASN A 157 -8.14 8.84 5.59
C ASN A 157 -6.89 9.14 6.42
N GLY A 158 -5.90 9.82 5.88
CA GLY A 158 -4.57 10.05 6.45
C GLY A 158 -4.54 10.13 7.99
N PRO A 159 -3.83 9.20 8.68
CA PRO A 159 -3.68 9.25 10.12
C PRO A 159 -2.82 10.46 10.55
N PRO A 160 -2.91 10.91 11.80
CA PRO A 160 -1.98 11.92 12.32
C PRO A 160 -0.53 11.44 12.18
N ILE A 161 0.34 12.30 11.67
CA ILE A 161 1.77 12.03 11.52
C ILE A 161 2.54 12.94 12.47
N THR A 162 3.44 12.36 13.26
CA THR A 162 4.38 13.08 14.12
C THR A 162 5.79 12.95 13.55
N VAL A 163 6.49 14.07 13.42
CA VAL A 163 7.88 14.10 12.95
C VAL A 163 8.79 14.47 14.13
N ALA A 164 9.83 13.70 14.36
CA ALA A 164 10.88 13.99 15.35
C ALA A 164 12.24 14.01 14.65
N VAL A 165 13.17 14.79 15.18
CA VAL A 165 14.56 14.85 14.70
C VAL A 165 15.48 14.48 15.86
N GLU A 166 16.30 13.45 15.66
CA GLU A 166 17.38 13.09 16.56
C GLU A 166 18.71 13.46 15.88
N SER A 167 19.43 14.45 16.42
CA SER A 167 20.77 14.80 15.95
C SER A 167 21.80 14.10 16.84
N ARG A 168 22.79 13.47 16.23
CA ARG A 168 23.99 12.98 16.92
C ARG A 168 25.19 13.81 16.45
N ASP A 169 26.08 14.14 17.39
CA ASP A 169 27.34 14.78 17.04
C ASP A 169 28.16 13.84 16.14
N ALA A 170 28.82 14.42 15.13
CA ALA A 170 29.58 13.68 14.12
C ALA A 170 30.90 13.15 14.65
#